data_d27266f1bc64905ff97078b87120d9fe
#
_entry.id   d27266f1bc64905ff97078b87120d9fe
#
_cell.length_a   1.000
_cell.length_b   1.000
_cell.length_c   1.000
_cell.angle_alpha   90.00
_cell.angle_beta   90.00
_cell.angle_gamma   90.00
#
_symmetry.space_group_name_H-M   'P 1'
#
loop_
_entity.id
_entity.type
_entity.pdbx_description
1 polymer ?
#
loop_
_entity_poly.entity_id
_entity_poly.type
_entity_poly.pdbx_seq_one_letter_code
_entity_poly.pdbx_strand_id
1 'polypeptide(L)'
;MTDPVSFLWRWELAGHPRDVDAWRMVHDFANTAFPRAGVAFSDMHIALTGAVAGNDAALEARTRQIDELTREGRYPSGSLIPAVSRAFAAFEQRDFSAAIDTLEPIADELERIGGSRAQLDVVEFTLLKAYVRADRLEDARRMLGVRRRGSSSIPVAGLAPAH
;
A
#
# COMPACT_ATOMS: atom_id res chain seq x y z
N MET A 1 3.37 -13.80 6.79
CA MET A 1 4.08 -12.59 6.35
C MET A 1 3.13 -11.43 6.10
N THR A 2 2.10 -11.60 5.31
CA THR A 2 1.19 -10.51 4.90
C THR A 2 0.45 -9.85 6.06
N ASP A 3 -0.03 -10.61 7.04
CA ASP A 3 -0.76 -10.06 8.18
C ASP A 3 0.11 -9.17 9.09
N PRO A 4 1.34 -9.57 9.48
CA PRO A 4 2.22 -8.67 10.21
C PRO A 4 2.55 -7.38 9.46
N VAL A 5 2.84 -7.44 8.15
CA VAL A 5 3.11 -6.25 7.33
C VAL A 5 1.89 -5.32 7.29
N SER A 6 0.69 -5.89 7.03
CA SER A 6 -0.56 -5.13 7.04
C SER A 6 -0.87 -4.52 8.40
N PHE A 7 -0.56 -5.21 9.49
CA PHE A 7 -0.74 -4.71 10.84
C PHE A 7 0.20 -3.54 11.14
N LEU A 8 1.51 -3.72 10.93
CA LEU A 8 2.52 -2.69 11.18
C LEU A 8 2.22 -1.41 10.41
N TRP A 9 1.88 -1.54 9.13
CA TRP A 9 1.57 -0.38 8.32
C TRP A 9 0.33 0.37 8.81
N ARG A 10 -0.77 -0.34 9.07
CA ARG A 10 -2.00 0.30 9.60
C ARG A 10 -1.78 0.92 10.98
N TRP A 11 -0.93 0.30 11.81
CA TRP A 11 -0.53 0.84 13.11
C TRP A 11 0.13 2.22 12.94
N GLU A 12 1.08 2.35 12.01
CA GLU A 12 1.74 3.63 11.71
C GLU A 12 0.80 4.65 11.07
N LEU A 13 -0.03 4.24 10.13
CA LEU A 13 -1.02 5.13 9.51
C LEU A 13 -2.02 5.68 10.55
N ALA A 14 -2.30 4.92 11.60
CA ALA A 14 -3.10 5.37 12.74
C ALA A 14 -2.39 6.38 13.63
N GLY A 15 -1.09 6.60 13.43
CA GLY A 15 -0.30 7.61 14.15
C GLY A 15 0.59 7.06 15.26
N HIS A 16 0.72 5.74 15.37
CA HIS A 16 1.64 5.10 16.31
C HIS A 16 3.09 5.13 15.81
N PRO A 17 4.07 5.05 16.71
CA PRO A 17 5.47 5.03 16.30
C PRO A 17 5.82 3.76 15.53
N ARG A 18 6.80 3.90 14.60
CA ARG A 18 7.37 2.79 13.84
C ARG A 18 8.15 1.85 14.74
N ASP A 19 7.85 0.56 14.67
CA ASP A 19 8.67 -0.51 15.22
C ASP A 19 9.72 -0.95 14.20
N VAL A 20 10.90 -0.36 14.27
CA VAL A 20 11.99 -0.59 13.30
C VAL A 20 12.47 -2.04 13.29
N ASP A 21 12.49 -2.69 14.45
CA ASP A 21 12.94 -4.09 14.56
C ASP A 21 11.91 -5.05 13.96
N ALA A 22 10.63 -4.82 14.23
CA ALA A 22 9.56 -5.60 13.60
C ALA A 22 9.58 -5.44 12.07
N TRP A 23 9.77 -4.22 11.55
CA TRP A 23 9.89 -3.97 10.11
C TRP A 23 11.09 -4.68 9.49
N ARG A 24 12.23 -4.67 10.17
CA ARG A 24 13.43 -5.40 9.71
C ARG A 24 13.14 -6.89 9.62
N MET A 25 12.55 -7.47 10.67
CA MET A 25 12.20 -8.90 10.70
C MET A 25 11.29 -9.31 9.54
N VAL A 26 10.22 -8.53 9.28
CA VAL A 26 9.30 -8.87 8.18
C VAL A 26 9.92 -8.66 6.81
N HIS A 27 10.79 -7.66 6.64
CA HIS A 27 11.53 -7.41 5.41
C HIS A 27 12.50 -8.55 5.08
N ASP A 28 13.31 -8.98 6.05
CA ASP A 28 14.28 -10.07 5.89
C ASP A 28 13.58 -11.40 5.58
N PHE A 29 12.49 -11.68 6.30
CA PHE A 29 11.66 -12.85 6.02
C PHE A 29 11.05 -12.79 4.61
N ALA A 30 10.52 -11.64 4.20
CA ALA A 30 9.90 -11.48 2.89
C ALA A 30 10.88 -11.77 1.75
N ASN A 31 12.09 -11.23 1.82
CA ASN A 31 13.12 -11.44 0.81
C ASN A 31 13.59 -12.91 0.75
N THR A 32 13.65 -13.59 1.90
CA THR A 32 14.06 -14.99 1.97
C THR A 32 12.96 -15.92 1.47
N ALA A 33 11.72 -15.71 1.90
CA ALA A 33 10.60 -16.62 1.61
C ALA A 33 10.02 -16.40 0.20
N PHE A 34 10.14 -15.20 -0.36
CA PHE A 34 9.54 -14.81 -1.63
C PHE A 34 10.56 -14.11 -2.56
N PRO A 35 11.64 -14.80 -2.95
CA PRO A 35 12.72 -14.19 -3.71
C PRO A 35 12.32 -13.79 -5.14
N ARG A 36 11.17 -14.31 -5.64
CA ARG A 36 10.66 -14.02 -6.99
C ARG A 36 9.26 -13.44 -6.93
N ALA A 37 8.98 -12.53 -7.86
CA ALA A 37 7.63 -12.04 -8.10
C ALA A 37 6.75 -13.14 -8.75
N GLY A 38 5.43 -13.02 -8.58
CA GLY A 38 4.49 -13.94 -9.23
C GLY A 38 3.11 -14.03 -8.58
N VAL A 39 2.95 -13.51 -7.36
CA VAL A 39 1.67 -13.50 -6.66
C VAL A 39 1.38 -12.08 -6.18
N ALA A 40 0.48 -11.39 -6.86
CA ALA A 40 0.20 -9.97 -6.69
C ALA A 40 0.00 -9.55 -5.23
N PHE A 41 -0.80 -10.29 -4.52
CA PHE A 41 -1.05 -10.10 -3.11
C PHE A 41 0.23 -10.14 -2.24
N SER A 42 1.12 -11.10 -2.47
CA SER A 42 2.41 -11.18 -1.77
C SER A 42 3.35 -10.07 -2.24
N ASP A 43 3.37 -9.80 -3.54
CA ASP A 43 4.22 -8.78 -4.15
C ASP A 43 3.93 -7.38 -3.63
N MET A 44 2.65 -7.06 -3.38
CA MET A 44 2.23 -5.81 -2.75
C MET A 44 2.84 -5.65 -1.34
N HIS A 45 2.77 -6.68 -0.50
CA HIS A 45 3.32 -6.61 0.85
C HIS A 45 4.85 -6.54 0.86
N ILE A 46 5.49 -7.23 -0.07
CA ILE A 46 6.95 -7.17 -0.22
C ILE A 46 7.38 -5.78 -0.70
N ALA A 47 6.64 -5.18 -1.64
CA ALA A 47 6.89 -3.82 -2.08
C ALA A 47 6.80 -2.83 -0.91
N LEU A 48 5.79 -2.98 -0.03
CA LEU A 48 5.67 -2.16 1.17
C LEU A 48 6.87 -2.32 2.10
N THR A 49 7.32 -3.55 2.38
CA THR A 49 8.51 -3.75 3.23
C THR A 49 9.77 -3.13 2.61
N GLY A 50 9.90 -3.20 1.29
CA GLY A 50 11.02 -2.58 0.54
C GLY A 50 10.97 -1.05 0.62
N ALA A 51 9.79 -0.44 0.47
CA ALA A 51 9.61 1.00 0.60
C ALA A 51 9.98 1.49 2.02
N VAL A 52 9.47 0.81 3.05
CA VAL A 52 9.79 1.13 4.46
C VAL A 52 11.28 0.97 4.77
N ALA A 53 11.94 -0.01 4.16
CA ALA A 53 13.39 -0.22 4.31
C ALA A 53 14.24 0.76 3.48
N GLY A 54 13.65 1.59 2.61
CA GLY A 54 14.36 2.45 1.67
C GLY A 54 15.20 1.68 0.64
N ASN A 55 14.76 0.47 0.30
CA ASN A 55 15.48 -0.41 -0.63
C ASN A 55 14.97 -0.25 -2.07
N ASP A 56 15.23 0.91 -2.66
CA ASP A 56 14.76 1.25 -4.00
C ASP A 56 15.26 0.25 -5.05
N ALA A 57 16.50 -0.24 -4.93
CA ALA A 57 17.07 -1.20 -5.88
C ALA A 57 16.30 -2.54 -5.88
N ALA A 58 15.89 -3.03 -4.71
CA ALA A 58 15.08 -4.24 -4.60
C ALA A 58 13.66 -4.03 -5.14
N LEU A 59 13.07 -2.86 -4.88
CA LEU A 59 11.76 -2.47 -5.44
C LEU A 59 11.79 -2.43 -6.96
N GLU A 60 12.79 -1.80 -7.56
CA GLU A 60 12.96 -1.74 -9.01
C GLU A 60 13.20 -3.13 -9.62
N ALA A 61 14.03 -3.95 -8.98
CA ALA A 61 14.29 -5.31 -9.47
C ALA A 61 13.00 -6.15 -9.47
N ARG A 62 12.18 -6.05 -8.43
CA ARG A 62 10.89 -6.73 -8.36
C ARG A 62 9.89 -6.20 -9.37
N THR A 63 9.81 -4.88 -9.53
CA THR A 63 8.97 -4.24 -10.54
C THR A 63 9.30 -4.73 -11.94
N ARG A 64 10.59 -4.83 -12.30
CA ARG A 64 11.01 -5.39 -13.60
C ARG A 64 10.55 -6.84 -13.81
N GLN A 65 10.63 -7.69 -12.77
CA GLN A 65 10.10 -9.07 -12.83
C GLN A 65 8.59 -9.08 -13.08
N ILE A 66 7.84 -8.20 -12.41
CA ILE A 66 6.39 -8.10 -12.58
C ILE A 66 6.03 -7.61 -13.99
N ASP A 67 6.75 -6.61 -14.51
CA ASP A 67 6.55 -6.10 -15.87
C ASP A 67 6.81 -7.17 -16.93
N GLU A 68 7.80 -8.03 -16.71
CA GLU A 68 8.09 -9.16 -17.59
C GLU A 68 6.96 -10.20 -17.57
N LEU A 69 6.54 -10.61 -16.39
CA LEU A 69 5.40 -11.52 -16.21
C LEU A 69 4.09 -10.94 -16.80
N THR A 70 3.90 -9.64 -16.68
CA THR A 70 2.73 -8.94 -17.24
C THR A 70 2.76 -8.98 -18.78
N ARG A 71 3.92 -8.72 -19.40
CA ARG A 71 4.08 -8.83 -20.87
C ARG A 71 3.85 -10.25 -21.38
N GLU A 72 4.20 -11.25 -20.60
CA GLU A 72 3.95 -12.66 -20.91
C GLU A 72 2.50 -13.10 -20.67
N GLY A 73 1.63 -12.24 -20.16
CA GLY A 73 0.25 -12.57 -19.77
C GLY A 73 0.13 -13.46 -18.54
N ARG A 74 1.17 -13.55 -17.73
CA ARG A 74 1.29 -14.42 -16.54
C ARG A 74 1.07 -13.70 -15.22
N TYR A 75 0.72 -12.40 -15.26
CA TYR A 75 0.45 -11.59 -14.07
C TYR A 75 -0.93 -10.93 -14.15
N PRO A 76 -1.98 -11.55 -13.60
CA PRO A 76 -3.37 -11.11 -13.79
C PRO A 76 -3.67 -9.69 -13.31
N SER A 77 -2.95 -9.19 -12.27
CA SER A 77 -3.09 -7.81 -11.79
C SER A 77 -2.44 -6.76 -12.71
N GLY A 78 -1.67 -7.20 -13.72
CA GLY A 78 -1.03 -6.28 -14.66
C GLY A 78 -0.13 -5.27 -13.97
N SER A 79 -0.30 -3.99 -14.33
CA SER A 79 0.49 -2.87 -13.79
C SER A 79 0.08 -2.37 -12.41
N LEU A 80 -0.91 -2.98 -11.74
CA LEU A 80 -1.38 -2.51 -10.44
C LEU A 80 -0.28 -2.55 -9.37
N ILE A 81 0.45 -3.67 -9.25
CA ILE A 81 1.50 -3.79 -8.23
C ILE A 81 2.68 -2.84 -8.49
N PRO A 82 3.20 -2.68 -9.71
CA PRO A 82 4.16 -1.62 -10.03
C PRO A 82 3.67 -0.21 -9.61
N ALA A 83 2.41 0.12 -9.84
CA ALA A 83 1.85 1.40 -9.40
C ALA A 83 1.80 1.51 -7.87
N VAL A 84 1.28 0.50 -7.18
CA VAL A 84 1.24 0.46 -5.71
C VAL A 84 2.65 0.55 -5.10
N SER A 85 3.64 -0.13 -5.69
CA SER A 85 5.04 -0.06 -5.25
C SER A 85 5.59 1.36 -5.31
N ARG A 86 5.37 2.06 -6.43
CA ARG A 86 5.77 3.46 -6.58
C ARG A 86 5.08 4.37 -5.58
N ALA A 87 3.80 4.13 -5.32
CA ALA A 87 3.04 4.93 -4.36
C ALA A 87 3.53 4.74 -2.92
N PHE A 88 3.90 3.52 -2.51
CA PHE A 88 4.51 3.28 -1.20
C PHE A 88 5.86 3.99 -1.07
N ALA A 89 6.70 3.91 -2.10
CA ALA A 89 7.98 4.63 -2.11
C ALA A 89 7.78 6.14 -2.01
N ALA A 90 6.87 6.72 -2.80
CA ALA A 90 6.54 8.15 -2.73
C ALA A 90 6.00 8.55 -1.35
N PHE A 91 5.13 7.72 -0.77
CA PHE A 91 4.58 7.98 0.57
C PHE A 91 5.69 8.00 1.65
N GLU A 92 6.63 7.04 1.61
CA GLU A 92 7.78 7.00 2.53
C GLU A 92 8.71 8.19 2.34
N GLN A 93 8.90 8.65 1.10
CA GLN A 93 9.65 9.87 0.76
C GLN A 93 8.89 11.16 1.11
N ARG A 94 7.66 11.04 1.64
CA ARG A 94 6.74 12.14 1.98
C ARG A 94 6.27 12.94 0.76
N ASP A 95 6.41 12.41 -0.43
CA ASP A 95 5.77 12.92 -1.64
C ASP A 95 4.33 12.40 -1.74
N PHE A 96 3.46 13.02 -0.93
CA PHE A 96 2.07 12.59 -0.82
C PHE A 96 1.28 12.89 -2.10
N SER A 97 1.67 13.92 -2.86
CA SER A 97 1.06 14.21 -4.16
C SER A 97 1.33 13.11 -5.16
N ALA A 98 2.59 12.69 -5.32
CA ALA A 98 2.94 11.57 -6.20
C ALA A 98 2.26 10.25 -5.79
N ALA A 99 2.14 10.00 -4.48
CA ALA A 99 1.42 8.83 -3.98
C ALA A 99 -0.07 8.88 -4.37
N ILE A 100 -0.73 10.02 -4.25
CA ILE A 100 -2.14 10.25 -4.64
C ILE A 100 -2.29 10.06 -6.15
N ASP A 101 -1.49 10.77 -6.95
CA ASP A 101 -1.56 10.74 -8.41
C ASP A 101 -1.38 9.31 -8.97
N THR A 102 -0.66 8.47 -8.22
CA THR A 102 -0.43 7.08 -8.59
C THR A 102 -1.57 6.16 -8.15
N LEU A 103 -2.14 6.34 -6.95
CA LEU A 103 -3.16 5.44 -6.38
C LEU A 103 -4.59 5.79 -6.78
N GLU A 104 -4.90 7.08 -6.93
CA GLU A 104 -6.27 7.53 -7.22
C GLU A 104 -6.82 6.90 -8.51
N PRO A 105 -6.06 6.84 -9.65
CA PRO A 105 -6.56 6.24 -10.89
C PRO A 105 -6.83 4.74 -10.84
N ILE A 106 -6.22 4.02 -9.88
CA ILE A 106 -6.32 2.55 -9.77
C ILE A 106 -7.17 2.09 -8.60
N ALA A 107 -7.74 3.04 -7.82
CA ALA A 107 -8.47 2.73 -6.59
C ALA A 107 -9.63 1.75 -6.77
N ASP A 108 -10.34 1.84 -7.90
CA ASP A 108 -11.47 0.97 -8.22
C ASP A 108 -11.05 -0.42 -8.73
N GLU A 109 -9.77 -0.61 -9.03
CA GLU A 109 -9.24 -1.88 -9.56
C GLU A 109 -8.50 -2.72 -8.49
N LEU A 110 -8.38 -2.24 -7.26
CA LEU A 110 -7.57 -2.89 -6.21
C LEU A 110 -8.01 -4.32 -5.91
N GLU A 111 -9.27 -4.68 -6.15
CA GLU A 111 -9.77 -6.06 -5.95
C GLU A 111 -9.02 -7.08 -6.83
N ARG A 112 -8.45 -6.66 -7.96
CA ARG A 112 -7.65 -7.51 -8.85
C ARG A 112 -6.32 -7.95 -8.22
N ILE A 113 -5.86 -7.29 -7.15
CA ILE A 113 -4.68 -7.70 -6.38
C ILE A 113 -4.95 -9.01 -5.64
N GLY A 114 -6.20 -9.24 -5.25
CA GLY A 114 -6.61 -10.36 -4.43
C GLY A 114 -6.31 -10.14 -2.95
N GLY A 115 -6.55 -11.17 -2.16
CA GLY A 115 -6.42 -11.10 -0.71
C GLY A 115 -7.71 -10.75 0.01
N SER A 116 -7.64 -10.62 1.32
CA SER A 116 -8.77 -10.22 2.15
C SER A 116 -8.97 -8.71 2.13
N ARG A 117 -10.18 -8.26 2.52
CA ARG A 117 -10.46 -6.82 2.66
C ARG A 117 -9.42 -6.11 3.53
N ALA A 118 -9.05 -6.71 4.66
CA ALA A 118 -8.07 -6.16 5.59
C ALA A 118 -6.68 -5.93 4.95
N GLN A 119 -6.36 -6.64 3.89
CA GLN A 119 -5.09 -6.52 3.17
C GLN A 119 -5.18 -5.46 2.06
N LEU A 120 -6.31 -5.36 1.37
CA LEU A 120 -6.57 -4.26 0.44
C LEU A 120 -6.64 -2.91 1.15
N ASP A 121 -7.10 -2.89 2.40
CA ASP A 121 -7.10 -1.72 3.27
C ASP A 121 -5.71 -1.09 3.42
N VAL A 122 -4.62 -1.83 3.24
CA VAL A 122 -3.25 -1.29 3.26
C VAL A 122 -3.08 -0.19 2.19
N VAL A 123 -3.52 -0.45 0.97
CA VAL A 123 -3.42 0.51 -0.14
C VAL A 123 -4.41 1.66 0.04
N GLU A 124 -5.66 1.34 0.36
CA GLU A 124 -6.71 2.33 0.55
C GLU A 124 -6.41 3.30 1.71
N PHE A 125 -5.88 2.80 2.84
CA PHE A 125 -5.50 3.66 3.97
C PHE A 125 -4.22 4.46 3.68
N THR A 126 -3.34 3.97 2.82
CA THR A 126 -2.21 4.76 2.34
C THR A 126 -2.71 5.96 1.54
N LEU A 127 -3.62 5.74 0.59
CA LEU A 127 -4.24 6.83 -0.18
C LEU A 127 -4.99 7.81 0.74
N LEU A 128 -5.79 7.31 1.67
CA LEU A 128 -6.50 8.14 2.63
C LEU A 128 -5.55 9.00 3.46
N LYS A 129 -4.46 8.41 3.95
CA LYS A 129 -3.44 9.14 4.72
C LYS A 129 -2.67 10.13 3.86
N ALA A 130 -2.41 9.81 2.60
CA ALA A 130 -1.78 10.72 1.66
C ALA A 130 -2.66 11.96 1.44
N TYR A 131 -3.98 11.81 1.24
CA TYR A 131 -4.91 12.96 1.18
C TYR A 131 -4.83 13.84 2.42
N VAL A 132 -4.88 13.24 3.62
CA VAL A 132 -4.77 13.99 4.88
C VAL A 132 -3.43 14.73 4.98
N ARG A 133 -2.33 14.10 4.54
CA ARG A 133 -0.99 14.70 4.59
C ARG A 133 -0.76 15.79 3.54
N ALA A 134 -1.47 15.71 2.42
CA ALA A 134 -1.47 16.71 1.35
C ALA A 134 -2.50 17.83 1.56
N ASP A 135 -3.19 17.87 2.72
CA ASP A 135 -4.28 18.79 3.04
C ASP A 135 -5.50 18.69 2.08
N ARG A 136 -5.65 17.56 1.38
CA ARG A 136 -6.78 17.23 0.51
C ARG A 136 -7.94 16.62 1.32
N LEU A 137 -8.42 17.33 2.35
CA LEU A 137 -9.38 16.80 3.34
C LEU A 137 -10.74 16.45 2.75
N GLU A 138 -11.18 17.15 1.70
CA GLU A 138 -12.45 16.85 1.02
C GLU A 138 -12.38 15.51 0.27
N ASP A 139 -11.24 15.19 -0.35
CA ASP A 139 -11.02 13.92 -1.01
C ASP A 139 -11.00 12.77 0.01
N ALA A 140 -10.34 12.98 1.14
CA ALA A 140 -10.35 12.04 2.26
C ALA A 140 -11.78 11.78 2.79
N ARG A 141 -12.60 12.83 2.96
CA ARG A 141 -13.99 12.69 3.39
C ARG A 141 -14.85 11.97 2.37
N ARG A 142 -14.68 12.28 1.08
CA ARG A 142 -15.38 11.62 -0.03
C ARG A 142 -15.07 10.11 -0.04
N MET A 143 -13.80 9.75 0.06
CA MET A 143 -13.37 8.35 0.10
C MET A 143 -13.99 7.61 1.29
N LEU A 144 -13.97 8.19 2.49
CA LEU A 144 -14.61 7.62 3.67
C LEU A 144 -16.14 7.51 3.52
N GLY A 145 -16.79 8.45 2.87
CA GLY A 145 -18.23 8.45 2.62
C GLY A 145 -18.67 7.28 1.75
N VAL A 146 -17.87 6.91 0.76
CA VAL A 146 -18.11 5.72 -0.10
C VAL A 146 -17.94 4.45 0.73
N ARG A 147 -16.88 4.34 1.53
CA ARG A 147 -16.62 3.15 2.37
C ARG A 147 -17.67 2.93 3.45
N ARG A 148 -18.19 4.00 4.07
CA ARG A 148 -19.17 3.91 5.17
C ARG A 148 -20.50 3.28 4.77
N ARG A 149 -20.83 3.20 3.50
CA ARG A 149 -22.05 2.50 3.04
C ARG A 149 -22.02 0.99 3.30
N GLY A 150 -20.86 0.44 3.72
CA GLY A 150 -20.67 -0.99 3.96
C GLY A 150 -20.00 -1.40 5.28
N SER A 151 -19.55 -0.47 6.16
CA SER A 151 -18.89 -0.86 7.42
C SER A 151 -18.96 0.24 8.50
N SER A 152 -18.78 -0.17 9.78
CA SER A 152 -18.71 0.70 10.94
C SER A 152 -17.63 1.78 10.83
N SER A 153 -17.91 2.98 11.38
CA SER A 153 -17.01 4.13 11.39
C SER A 153 -15.69 3.81 12.11
N ILE A 154 -14.61 3.68 11.35
CA ILE A 154 -13.26 3.60 11.92
C ILE A 154 -12.73 5.05 12.02
N PRO A 155 -12.28 5.51 13.21
CA PRO A 155 -11.65 6.82 13.35
C PRO A 155 -10.35 6.87 12.52
N VAL A 156 -10.14 7.95 11.78
CA VAL A 156 -8.91 8.16 11.02
C VAL A 156 -8.12 9.30 11.67
N ALA A 157 -6.88 9.02 12.11
CA ALA A 157 -6.04 10.01 12.75
C ALA A 157 -5.76 11.18 11.81
N GLY A 158 -6.03 12.40 12.27
CA GLY A 158 -5.87 13.64 11.50
C GLY A 158 -7.10 14.04 10.67
N LEU A 159 -8.21 13.28 10.74
CA LEU A 159 -9.46 13.64 10.12
C LEU A 159 -10.55 13.81 11.19
N ALA A 160 -10.98 15.05 11.45
CA ALA A 160 -12.09 15.29 12.36
C ALA A 160 -13.39 14.70 11.78
N PRO A 161 -14.30 14.15 12.60
CA PRO A 161 -15.62 13.72 12.14
C PRO A 161 -16.36 14.94 11.54
N ALA A 162 -17.04 14.74 10.42
CA ALA A 162 -17.97 15.74 9.91
C ALA A 162 -19.14 15.85 10.89
N HIS A 163 -19.41 17.04 11.36
CA HIS A 163 -20.58 17.39 12.20
C HIS A 163 -21.85 17.35 11.39
#